data_06dbff9c66172d5649bf4799f2d4fead
#
_entry.id   06dbff9c66172d5649bf4799f2d4fead
#
_cell.length_a   1.000
_cell.length_b   1.000
_cell.length_c   1.000
_cell.angle_alpha   90.00
_cell.angle_beta   90.00
_cell.angle_gamma   90.00
#
_symmetry.space_group_name_H-M   'P 1'
#
loop_
_entity.id
_entity.type
_entity.pdbx_description
1 polymer ?
#
loop_
_entity_poly.entity_id
_entity_poly.type
_entity_poly.pdbx_seq_one_letter_code
_entity_poly.pdbx_strand_id
1 'polypeptide(L)'
;MTRSSGKRWLRTLALFLLLLAAARFTDCSPTLFWARRSHLTDLISAMLPPDWGYAPRILAPLLATVQMSVTGTALGSFLALLLAPLCAENLHAPKPLRWTLRLLVQVLRSFPTLILALLATFLFGLGTFSGTVAITVYTFAILTRLTYEDIESAELAPYHALCAMGAVPAKVYWRAVVPGIAPSYFSNVLYLLETNVRHSSILGYVGAGGIGLLLNEKISWLEYGKVGMILFFLFLTVCVIEGISGLLSQIIREERSLSPLGKRLLTGAAVLLALVCTLSLQPPDFSHISPRAVQAMISGLFHPDWAFFFETDTSGLGYLLLE
;
A
#
# COMPACT_ATOMS: atom_id res chain seq x y z
N MET A 1 -8.96 -9.84 -48.99
CA MET A 1 -8.64 -10.00 -47.55
C MET A 1 -7.16 -10.00 -47.16
N THR A 2 -6.26 -9.32 -47.88
CA THR A 2 -4.80 -9.42 -47.68
C THR A 2 -4.09 -8.13 -47.25
N ARG A 3 -4.81 -7.02 -47.06
CA ARG A 3 -4.20 -5.72 -46.65
C ARG A 3 -3.99 -5.52 -45.15
N SER A 4 -4.55 -6.37 -44.28
CA SER A 4 -4.43 -6.22 -42.84
C SER A 4 -3.21 -6.97 -42.23
N SER A 5 -2.70 -7.97 -42.96
CA SER A 5 -1.56 -8.79 -42.51
C SER A 5 -0.24 -8.00 -42.52
N GLY A 6 0.03 -7.25 -43.59
CA GLY A 6 1.26 -6.44 -43.72
C GLY A 6 1.39 -5.34 -42.66
N LYS A 7 0.28 -4.70 -42.30
CA LYS A 7 0.28 -3.67 -41.23
C LYS A 7 0.52 -4.28 -39.84
N ARG A 8 0.09 -5.51 -39.60
CA ARG A 8 0.37 -6.23 -38.34
C ARG A 8 1.85 -6.59 -38.26
N TRP A 9 2.43 -7.12 -39.31
CA TRP A 9 3.86 -7.45 -39.40
C TRP A 9 4.75 -6.21 -39.19
N LEU A 10 4.38 -5.09 -39.79
CA LEU A 10 5.13 -3.84 -39.64
C LEU A 10 5.08 -3.34 -38.19
N ARG A 11 3.92 -3.46 -37.52
CA ARG A 11 3.77 -3.08 -36.09
C ARG A 11 4.56 -4.00 -35.16
N THR A 12 4.54 -5.31 -35.39
CA THR A 12 5.33 -6.27 -34.59
C THR A 12 6.84 -6.06 -34.81
N LEU A 13 7.27 -5.78 -36.05
CA LEU A 13 8.66 -5.44 -36.34
C LEU A 13 9.08 -4.15 -35.65
N ALA A 14 8.25 -3.10 -35.73
CA ALA A 14 8.53 -1.82 -35.07
C ALA A 14 8.62 -1.99 -33.54
N LEU A 15 7.72 -2.76 -32.95
CA LEU A 15 7.75 -3.09 -31.51
C LEU A 15 9.00 -3.87 -31.13
N PHE A 16 9.40 -4.83 -31.93
CA PHE A 16 10.62 -5.60 -31.72
C PHE A 16 11.89 -4.74 -31.84
N LEU A 17 11.96 -3.85 -32.83
CA LEU A 17 13.06 -2.89 -32.97
C LEU A 17 13.12 -1.92 -31.79
N LEU A 18 11.96 -1.46 -31.29
CA LEU A 18 11.88 -0.59 -30.12
C LEU A 18 12.34 -1.31 -28.84
N LEU A 19 11.99 -2.59 -28.69
CA LEU A 19 12.48 -3.41 -27.58
C LEU A 19 13.99 -3.65 -27.67
N LEU A 20 14.53 -3.89 -28.87
CA LEU A 20 15.97 -4.03 -29.07
C LEU A 20 16.71 -2.73 -28.77
N ALA A 21 16.17 -1.59 -29.22
CA ALA A 21 16.72 -0.27 -28.92
C ALA A 21 16.71 0.01 -27.41
N ALA A 22 15.60 -0.29 -26.72
CA ALA A 22 15.48 -0.17 -25.26
C ALA A 22 16.49 -1.08 -24.56
N ALA A 23 16.64 -2.34 -24.97
CA ALA A 23 17.62 -3.28 -24.42
C ALA A 23 19.08 -2.80 -24.60
N ARG A 24 19.36 -2.14 -25.73
CA ARG A 24 20.67 -1.51 -25.96
C ARG A 24 20.89 -0.29 -25.09
N PHE A 25 19.86 0.54 -24.94
CA PHE A 25 19.93 1.75 -24.12
C PHE A 25 20.07 1.45 -22.62
N THR A 26 19.53 0.33 -22.15
CA THR A 26 19.61 -0.11 -20.74
C THR A 26 20.77 -1.08 -20.48
N ASP A 27 21.72 -1.26 -21.43
CA ASP A 27 22.82 -2.24 -21.37
C ASP A 27 22.36 -3.66 -20.97
N CYS A 28 21.11 -4.00 -21.27
CA CYS A 28 20.54 -5.30 -21.01
C CYS A 28 21.11 -6.33 -22.00
N SER A 29 22.29 -6.87 -21.69
CA SER A 29 22.90 -7.88 -22.53
C SER A 29 22.57 -9.31 -22.03
N PRO A 30 21.93 -10.15 -22.86
CA PRO A 30 21.68 -11.55 -22.50
C PRO A 30 22.95 -12.33 -22.17
N THR A 31 24.09 -11.95 -22.78
CA THR A 31 25.39 -12.52 -22.52
C THR A 31 25.89 -12.23 -21.10
N LEU A 32 25.67 -11.01 -20.61
CA LEU A 32 26.02 -10.62 -19.24
C LEU A 32 25.15 -11.37 -18.21
N PHE A 33 23.86 -11.50 -18.49
CA PHE A 33 22.94 -12.29 -17.66
C PHE A 33 23.39 -13.75 -17.57
N TRP A 34 23.76 -14.35 -18.73
CA TRP A 34 24.23 -15.74 -18.76
C TRP A 34 25.59 -15.94 -18.08
N ALA A 35 26.50 -14.96 -18.20
CA ALA A 35 27.79 -14.98 -17.52
C ALA A 35 27.67 -14.86 -16.00
N ARG A 36 26.68 -14.08 -15.52
CA ARG A 36 26.46 -13.83 -14.08
C ARG A 36 25.46 -14.79 -13.41
N ARG A 37 24.96 -15.81 -14.12
CA ARG A 37 23.99 -16.77 -13.56
C ARG A 37 24.52 -17.50 -12.30
N SER A 38 25.83 -17.73 -12.22
CA SER A 38 26.46 -18.35 -11.05
C SER A 38 26.27 -17.53 -9.81
N HIS A 39 26.35 -16.19 -9.88
CA HIS A 39 26.12 -15.33 -8.72
C HIS A 39 24.71 -15.45 -8.17
N LEU A 40 23.69 -15.64 -9.04
CA LEU A 40 22.32 -15.88 -8.60
C LEU A 40 22.19 -17.23 -7.89
N THR A 41 22.79 -18.29 -8.47
CA THR A 41 22.79 -19.62 -7.83
C THR A 41 23.55 -19.63 -6.52
N ASP A 42 24.68 -18.93 -6.43
CA ASP A 42 25.49 -18.80 -5.22
C ASP A 42 24.70 -18.07 -4.11
N LEU A 43 23.99 -16.97 -4.48
CA LEU A 43 23.13 -16.24 -3.55
C LEU A 43 22.00 -17.11 -3.01
N ILE A 44 21.28 -17.80 -3.90
CA ILE A 44 20.20 -18.70 -3.50
C ILE A 44 20.72 -19.86 -2.63
N SER A 45 21.88 -20.44 -2.99
CA SER A 45 22.47 -21.51 -2.20
C SER A 45 22.97 -21.04 -0.83
N ALA A 46 23.42 -19.79 -0.71
CA ALA A 46 23.79 -19.17 0.56
C ALA A 46 22.58 -18.88 1.47
N MET A 47 21.39 -18.68 0.88
CA MET A 47 20.13 -18.52 1.61
C MET A 47 19.50 -19.86 2.02
N LEU A 48 19.92 -20.97 1.40
CA LEU A 48 19.45 -22.32 1.67
C LEU A 48 20.61 -23.21 2.17
N PRO A 49 20.45 -23.96 3.28
CA PRO A 49 19.27 -24.03 4.15
C PRO A 49 19.09 -22.79 5.05
N PRO A 50 17.84 -22.39 5.33
CA PRO A 50 17.57 -21.28 6.24
C PRO A 50 18.00 -21.61 7.66
N ASP A 51 18.51 -20.61 8.40
CA ASP A 51 18.95 -20.75 9.78
C ASP A 51 17.76 -20.84 10.74
N TRP A 52 17.35 -22.07 11.07
CA TRP A 52 16.25 -22.34 11.99
C TRP A 52 16.51 -21.84 13.43
N GLY A 53 17.76 -21.73 13.83
CA GLY A 53 18.13 -21.17 15.15
C GLY A 53 17.76 -19.70 15.28
N TYR A 54 17.59 -19.00 14.16
CA TYR A 54 17.21 -17.58 14.13
C TYR A 54 15.69 -17.34 14.21
N ALA A 55 14.86 -18.36 14.00
CA ALA A 55 13.39 -18.27 13.96
C ALA A 55 12.77 -17.54 15.18
N PRO A 56 13.18 -17.78 16.45
CA PRO A 56 12.58 -17.10 17.59
C PRO A 56 12.75 -15.57 17.57
N ARG A 57 13.84 -15.08 16.95
CA ARG A 57 14.12 -13.64 16.86
C ARG A 57 13.31 -12.94 15.78
N ILE A 58 12.73 -13.68 14.85
CA ILE A 58 11.90 -13.17 13.75
C ILE A 58 10.48 -12.89 14.22
N LEU A 59 9.96 -13.64 15.18
CA LEU A 59 8.53 -13.60 15.56
C LEU A 59 8.07 -12.23 16.06
N ALA A 60 8.84 -11.57 16.90
CA ALA A 60 8.47 -10.26 17.43
C ALA A 60 8.44 -9.16 16.34
N PRO A 61 9.48 -8.99 15.47
CA PRO A 61 9.42 -8.07 14.34
C PRO A 61 8.33 -8.41 13.32
N LEU A 62 8.04 -9.70 13.11
CA LEU A 62 6.98 -10.16 12.23
C LEU A 62 5.61 -9.75 12.76
N LEU A 63 5.33 -9.99 14.03
CA LEU A 63 4.10 -9.55 14.69
C LEU A 63 3.95 -8.04 14.64
N ALA A 64 5.01 -7.28 14.88
CA ALA A 64 5.01 -5.83 14.77
C ALA A 64 4.63 -5.37 13.34
N THR A 65 5.12 -6.06 12.31
CA THR A 65 4.76 -5.80 10.90
C THR A 65 3.27 -6.06 10.65
N VAL A 66 2.72 -7.15 11.15
CA VAL A 66 1.29 -7.47 11.02
C VAL A 66 0.44 -6.46 11.79
N GLN A 67 0.80 -6.12 13.04
CA GLN A 67 0.12 -5.10 13.83
C GLN A 67 0.05 -3.76 13.12
N MET A 68 1.19 -3.28 12.60
CA MET A 68 1.31 -2.04 11.85
C MET A 68 0.37 -2.05 10.63
N SER A 69 0.33 -3.16 9.89
CA SER A 69 -0.50 -3.32 8.70
C SER A 69 -1.99 -3.36 9.03
N VAL A 70 -2.38 -4.13 10.04
CA VAL A 70 -3.78 -4.24 10.48
C VAL A 70 -4.29 -2.90 10.99
N THR A 71 -3.53 -2.25 11.88
CA THR A 71 -3.92 -0.96 12.45
C THR A 71 -3.99 0.14 11.39
N GLY A 72 -2.97 0.24 10.55
CA GLY A 72 -2.94 1.25 9.48
C GLY A 72 -4.08 1.05 8.49
N THR A 73 -4.39 -0.20 8.11
CA THR A 73 -5.52 -0.51 7.25
C THR A 73 -6.85 -0.20 7.94
N ALA A 74 -7.04 -0.54 9.20
CA ALA A 74 -8.27 -0.27 9.94
C ALA A 74 -8.53 1.23 10.09
N LEU A 75 -7.52 2.01 10.49
CA LEU A 75 -7.65 3.47 10.62
C LEU A 75 -7.88 4.14 9.25
N GLY A 76 -7.11 3.76 8.24
CA GLY A 76 -7.25 4.30 6.89
C GLY A 76 -8.63 3.98 6.27
N SER A 77 -9.14 2.76 6.49
CA SER A 77 -10.46 2.36 6.02
C SER A 77 -11.57 3.12 6.75
N PHE A 78 -11.48 3.28 8.05
CA PHE A 78 -12.45 4.05 8.81
C PHE A 78 -12.56 5.50 8.31
N LEU A 79 -11.41 6.17 8.12
CA LEU A 79 -11.36 7.53 7.59
C LEU A 79 -11.89 7.62 6.15
N ALA A 80 -11.59 6.61 5.33
CA ALA A 80 -12.08 6.54 3.94
C ALA A 80 -13.60 6.45 3.88
N LEU A 81 -14.21 5.63 4.73
CA LEU A 81 -15.67 5.47 4.78
C LEU A 81 -16.40 6.78 5.17
N LEU A 82 -15.77 7.58 6.03
CA LEU A 82 -16.30 8.89 6.44
C LEU A 82 -16.15 9.95 5.34
N LEU A 83 -15.05 9.92 4.58
CA LEU A 83 -14.75 10.95 3.58
C LEU A 83 -15.35 10.66 2.20
N ALA A 84 -15.49 9.40 1.83
CA ALA A 84 -15.96 8.99 0.51
C ALA A 84 -17.29 9.64 0.10
N PRO A 85 -18.34 9.75 0.96
CA PRO A 85 -19.61 10.39 0.57
C PRO A 85 -19.46 11.87 0.22
N LEU A 86 -18.46 12.56 0.77
CA LEU A 86 -18.17 13.96 0.44
C LEU A 86 -17.47 14.09 -0.92
N CYS A 87 -16.86 13.01 -1.39
CA CYS A 87 -16.21 12.94 -2.70
C CYS A 87 -17.13 12.49 -3.82
N ALA A 88 -18.24 11.79 -3.55
CA ALA A 88 -19.14 11.26 -4.56
C ALA A 88 -19.97 12.36 -5.27
N GLU A 89 -20.14 12.24 -6.62
CA GLU A 89 -20.85 13.26 -7.43
C GLU A 89 -22.36 13.21 -7.28
N ASN A 90 -22.88 12.00 -7.07
CA ASN A 90 -24.30 11.72 -6.97
C ASN A 90 -24.88 11.96 -5.56
N LEU A 91 -24.05 12.41 -4.60
CA LEU A 91 -24.46 12.84 -3.27
C LEU A 91 -24.40 14.37 -3.12
N HIS A 92 -25.01 14.89 -2.05
CA HIS A 92 -25.28 16.33 -1.87
C HIS A 92 -24.08 17.18 -1.41
N ALA A 93 -22.84 16.78 -1.67
CA ALA A 93 -21.66 17.57 -1.30
C ALA A 93 -21.50 18.82 -2.21
N PRO A 94 -21.13 19.99 -1.66
CA PRO A 94 -20.85 21.19 -2.45
C PRO A 94 -19.72 20.93 -3.45
N LYS A 95 -19.88 21.40 -4.69
CA LYS A 95 -18.90 21.21 -5.77
C LYS A 95 -17.45 21.60 -5.37
N PRO A 96 -17.18 22.79 -4.77
CA PRO A 96 -15.82 23.19 -4.43
C PRO A 96 -15.20 22.25 -3.38
N LEU A 97 -15.96 21.86 -2.34
CA LEU A 97 -15.49 20.92 -1.33
C LEU A 97 -15.13 19.58 -1.94
N ARG A 98 -16.01 19.02 -2.78
CA ARG A 98 -15.79 17.76 -3.46
C ARG A 98 -14.52 17.80 -4.32
N TRP A 99 -14.33 18.87 -5.09
CA TRP A 99 -13.17 19.03 -5.96
C TRP A 99 -11.87 19.10 -5.17
N THR A 100 -11.85 19.88 -4.08
CA THR A 100 -10.70 20.00 -3.19
C THR A 100 -10.34 18.65 -2.53
N LEU A 101 -11.34 17.91 -2.04
CA LEU A 101 -11.13 16.61 -1.41
C LEU A 101 -10.63 15.57 -2.42
N ARG A 102 -11.19 15.53 -3.64
CA ARG A 102 -10.70 14.66 -4.70
C ARG A 102 -9.26 14.99 -5.09
N LEU A 103 -8.93 16.28 -5.21
CA LEU A 103 -7.55 16.72 -5.48
C LEU A 103 -6.60 16.26 -4.37
N LEU A 104 -6.98 16.46 -3.10
CA LEU A 104 -6.19 16.00 -1.95
C LEU A 104 -5.93 14.49 -2.02
N VAL A 105 -6.98 13.69 -2.21
CA VAL A 105 -6.89 12.23 -2.33
C VAL A 105 -6.01 11.85 -3.52
N GLN A 106 -6.12 12.53 -4.65
CA GLN A 106 -5.29 12.28 -5.84
C GLN A 106 -3.81 12.59 -5.60
N VAL A 107 -3.51 13.69 -4.92
CA VAL A 107 -2.15 14.07 -4.54
C VAL A 107 -1.55 13.03 -3.58
N LEU A 108 -2.30 12.65 -2.52
CA LEU A 108 -1.83 11.64 -1.56
C LEU A 108 -1.53 10.29 -2.24
N ARG A 109 -2.33 9.90 -3.24
CA ARG A 109 -2.12 8.65 -3.99
C ARG A 109 -0.92 8.69 -4.94
N SER A 110 -0.47 9.88 -5.34
CA SER A 110 0.71 9.98 -6.21
C SER A 110 2.02 9.68 -5.47
N PHE A 111 2.02 9.74 -4.13
CA PHE A 111 3.19 9.41 -3.33
C PHE A 111 3.34 7.88 -3.18
N PRO A 112 4.50 7.30 -3.52
CA PRO A 112 4.83 5.94 -3.14
C PRO A 112 4.79 5.74 -1.62
N THR A 113 4.35 4.57 -1.16
CA THR A 113 4.28 4.24 0.29
C THR A 113 5.60 4.42 1.01
N LEU A 114 6.72 4.15 0.33
CA LEU A 114 8.07 4.34 0.89
C LEU A 114 8.35 5.80 1.23
N ILE A 115 7.95 6.74 0.37
CA ILE A 115 8.11 8.18 0.61
C ILE A 115 7.21 8.61 1.78
N LEU A 116 5.96 8.11 1.85
CA LEU A 116 5.08 8.39 2.98
C LEU A 116 5.67 7.88 4.30
N ALA A 117 6.31 6.70 4.29
CA ALA A 117 6.99 6.16 5.46
C ALA A 117 8.21 6.99 5.85
N LEU A 118 9.01 7.44 4.87
CA LEU A 118 10.15 8.31 5.10
C LEU A 118 9.71 9.63 5.75
N LEU A 119 8.66 10.27 5.20
CA LEU A 119 8.10 11.49 5.79
C LEU A 119 7.58 11.25 7.21
N ALA A 120 6.91 10.12 7.44
CA ALA A 120 6.41 9.76 8.76
C ALA A 120 7.56 9.48 9.74
N THR A 121 8.66 8.86 9.33
CA THR A 121 9.83 8.65 10.20
C THR A 121 10.55 9.96 10.54
N PHE A 122 10.58 10.92 9.64
CA PHE A 122 11.10 12.26 9.95
C PHE A 122 10.21 13.03 10.94
N LEU A 123 8.88 12.82 10.85
CA LEU A 123 7.92 13.52 11.73
C LEU A 123 7.82 12.89 13.12
N PHE A 124 7.75 11.55 13.19
CA PHE A 124 7.41 10.80 14.41
C PHE A 124 8.57 9.96 14.95
N GLY A 125 9.73 10.00 14.30
CA GLY A 125 10.87 9.16 14.66
C GLY A 125 10.79 7.76 14.04
N LEU A 126 11.88 7.01 14.26
CA LEU A 126 11.99 5.62 13.78
C LEU A 126 11.06 4.71 14.60
N GLY A 127 10.39 3.78 13.95
CA GLY A 127 9.57 2.78 14.63
C GLY A 127 8.26 2.44 13.94
N THR A 128 7.53 1.47 14.52
CA THR A 128 6.29 0.91 13.97
C THR A 128 5.15 1.93 13.86
N PHE A 129 5.17 2.97 14.70
CA PHE A 129 4.18 4.04 14.63
C PHE A 129 4.26 4.81 13.31
N SER A 130 5.46 5.19 12.88
CA SER A 130 5.69 5.89 11.62
C SER A 130 5.23 5.06 10.42
N GLY A 131 5.52 3.75 10.42
CA GLY A 131 5.01 2.83 9.41
C GLY A 131 3.48 2.72 9.43
N THR A 132 2.86 2.69 10.61
CA THR A 132 1.40 2.68 10.76
C THR A 132 0.77 3.94 10.16
N VAL A 133 1.34 5.12 10.43
CA VAL A 133 0.87 6.39 9.85
C VAL A 133 0.96 6.36 8.32
N ALA A 134 2.08 5.92 7.77
CA ALA A 134 2.28 5.81 6.32
C ALA A 134 1.23 4.90 5.67
N ILE A 135 1.00 3.71 6.26
CA ILE A 135 -0.01 2.75 5.79
C ILE A 135 -1.42 3.35 5.93
N THR A 136 -1.70 4.07 7.01
CA THR A 136 -2.99 4.73 7.23
C THR A 136 -3.27 5.73 6.10
N VAL A 137 -2.33 6.62 5.80
CA VAL A 137 -2.48 7.65 4.75
C VAL A 137 -2.63 6.99 3.37
N TYR A 138 -1.82 5.99 3.07
CA TYR A 138 -1.89 5.24 1.82
C TYR A 138 -3.25 4.55 1.65
N THR A 139 -3.68 3.79 2.66
CA THR A 139 -4.97 3.09 2.66
C THR A 139 -6.13 4.06 2.55
N PHE A 140 -6.10 5.13 3.34
CA PHE A 140 -7.10 6.20 3.29
C PHE A 140 -7.25 6.77 1.88
N ALA A 141 -6.15 7.11 1.23
CA ALA A 141 -6.17 7.73 -0.08
C ALA A 141 -6.71 6.78 -1.18
N ILE A 142 -6.29 5.51 -1.18
CA ILE A 142 -6.75 4.53 -2.17
C ILE A 142 -8.20 4.16 -1.91
N LEU A 143 -8.54 3.81 -0.67
CA LEU A 143 -9.86 3.31 -0.35
C LEU A 143 -10.94 4.39 -0.47
N THR A 144 -10.62 5.65 -0.15
CA THR A 144 -11.54 6.76 -0.39
C THR A 144 -11.94 6.83 -1.86
N ARG A 145 -10.97 6.67 -2.77
CA ARG A 145 -11.26 6.68 -4.20
C ARG A 145 -12.13 5.50 -4.60
N LEU A 146 -11.73 4.28 -4.25
CA LEU A 146 -12.51 3.09 -4.59
C LEU A 146 -13.92 3.19 -4.05
N THR A 147 -14.08 3.70 -2.82
CA THR A 147 -15.40 3.82 -2.19
C THR A 147 -16.27 4.87 -2.84
N TYR A 148 -15.76 6.06 -3.21
CA TYR A 148 -16.61 7.02 -3.90
C TYR A 148 -16.96 6.57 -5.33
N GLU A 149 -16.08 5.85 -6.03
CA GLU A 149 -16.39 5.22 -7.33
C GLU A 149 -17.49 4.12 -7.18
N ASP A 150 -17.43 3.32 -6.11
CA ASP A 150 -18.47 2.36 -5.75
C ASP A 150 -19.82 3.07 -5.47
N ILE A 151 -19.81 4.18 -4.74
CA ILE A 151 -21.01 5.00 -4.47
C ILE A 151 -21.58 5.56 -5.78
N GLU A 152 -20.74 6.04 -6.69
CA GLU A 152 -21.16 6.63 -7.96
C GLU A 152 -21.78 5.59 -8.92
N SER A 153 -21.33 4.35 -8.83
CA SER A 153 -21.86 3.23 -9.61
C SER A 153 -23.07 2.54 -8.97
N ALA A 154 -23.35 2.82 -7.68
CA ALA A 154 -24.46 2.20 -6.96
C ALA A 154 -25.82 2.76 -7.40
N GLU A 155 -26.88 1.92 -7.27
CA GLU A 155 -28.26 2.35 -7.47
C GLU A 155 -28.73 3.21 -6.30
N LEU A 156 -28.87 4.53 -6.53
CA LEU A 156 -29.24 5.50 -5.51
C LEU A 156 -30.75 5.84 -5.48
N ALA A 157 -31.60 5.14 -6.22
CA ALA A 157 -33.02 5.38 -6.20
C ALA A 157 -33.64 5.33 -4.77
N PRO A 158 -33.29 4.36 -3.90
CA PRO A 158 -33.77 4.36 -2.50
C PRO A 158 -33.24 5.56 -1.69
N TYR A 159 -32.03 6.02 -1.94
CA TYR A 159 -31.47 7.18 -1.28
C TYR A 159 -32.26 8.47 -1.64
N HIS A 160 -32.47 8.70 -2.92
CA HIS A 160 -33.22 9.88 -3.38
C HIS A 160 -34.67 9.87 -2.92
N ALA A 161 -35.35 8.70 -2.93
CA ALA A 161 -36.72 8.57 -2.45
C ALA A 161 -36.83 8.94 -0.95
N LEU A 162 -35.93 8.44 -0.11
CA LEU A 162 -35.93 8.76 1.32
C LEU A 162 -35.57 10.23 1.60
N CYS A 163 -34.67 10.83 0.83
CA CYS A 163 -34.38 12.26 0.94
C CYS A 163 -35.56 13.13 0.51
N ALA A 164 -36.28 12.74 -0.55
CA ALA A 164 -37.48 13.44 -0.99
C ALA A 164 -38.63 13.41 0.04
N MET A 165 -38.66 12.37 0.88
CA MET A 165 -39.59 12.29 2.03
C MET A 165 -39.16 13.12 3.24
N GLY A 166 -38.07 13.90 3.13
CA GLY A 166 -37.56 14.78 4.20
C GLY A 166 -36.61 14.10 5.18
N ALA A 167 -36.11 12.90 4.89
CA ALA A 167 -35.13 12.26 5.75
C ALA A 167 -33.74 12.95 5.65
N VAL A 168 -33.01 13.00 6.77
CA VAL A 168 -31.69 13.60 6.84
C VAL A 168 -30.69 12.81 5.97
N PRO A 169 -30.02 13.45 4.99
CA PRO A 169 -29.14 12.77 4.02
C PRO A 169 -28.09 11.86 4.66
N ALA A 170 -27.46 12.30 5.77
CA ALA A 170 -26.47 11.49 6.48
C ALA A 170 -27.07 10.17 7.05
N LYS A 171 -28.28 10.20 7.59
CA LYS A 171 -28.96 8.98 8.07
C LYS A 171 -29.33 8.06 6.92
N VAL A 172 -29.76 8.65 5.80
CA VAL A 172 -30.12 7.89 4.60
C VAL A 172 -28.89 7.22 4.00
N TYR A 173 -27.75 7.91 3.95
CA TYR A 173 -26.48 7.33 3.51
C TYR A 173 -26.15 6.01 4.25
N TRP A 174 -26.16 6.05 5.59
CA TRP A 174 -25.84 4.87 6.41
C TRP A 174 -26.84 3.73 6.27
N ARG A 175 -28.10 3.99 5.92
CA ARG A 175 -29.16 2.97 5.83
C ARG A 175 -29.43 2.46 4.44
N ALA A 176 -29.24 3.29 3.40
CA ALA A 176 -29.59 2.95 2.03
C ALA A 176 -28.37 2.74 1.13
N VAL A 177 -27.27 3.50 1.34
CA VAL A 177 -26.08 3.42 0.48
C VAL A 177 -25.05 2.44 1.03
N VAL A 178 -24.67 2.60 2.29
CA VAL A 178 -23.61 1.78 2.91
C VAL A 178 -23.89 0.27 2.83
N PRO A 179 -25.09 -0.25 3.08
CA PRO A 179 -25.35 -1.68 2.93
C PRO A 179 -25.13 -2.20 1.50
N GLY A 180 -25.45 -1.37 0.49
CA GLY A 180 -25.28 -1.72 -0.93
C GLY A 180 -23.81 -1.82 -1.35
N ILE A 181 -22.97 -0.92 -0.86
CA ILE A 181 -21.53 -0.90 -1.19
C ILE A 181 -20.67 -1.76 -0.23
N ALA A 182 -21.22 -2.20 0.91
CA ALA A 182 -20.47 -2.91 1.94
C ALA A 182 -19.70 -4.13 1.43
N PRO A 183 -20.24 -5.02 0.57
CA PRO A 183 -19.48 -6.17 0.08
C PRO A 183 -18.24 -5.77 -0.72
N SER A 184 -18.36 -4.76 -1.59
CA SER A 184 -17.23 -4.22 -2.37
C SER A 184 -16.21 -3.54 -1.44
N TYR A 185 -16.69 -2.68 -0.54
CA TYR A 185 -15.87 -1.98 0.43
C TYR A 185 -15.02 -2.92 1.28
N PHE A 186 -15.62 -3.94 1.90
CA PHE A 186 -14.87 -4.91 2.71
C PHE A 186 -13.92 -5.76 1.88
N SER A 187 -14.27 -6.13 0.65
CA SER A 187 -13.35 -6.81 -0.27
C SER A 187 -12.12 -5.93 -0.57
N ASN A 188 -12.32 -4.63 -0.79
CA ASN A 188 -11.24 -3.68 -1.02
C ASN A 188 -10.37 -3.48 0.24
N VAL A 189 -10.96 -3.46 1.44
CA VAL A 189 -10.23 -3.40 2.72
C VAL A 189 -9.32 -4.62 2.88
N LEU A 190 -9.83 -5.83 2.63
CA LEU A 190 -9.06 -7.07 2.72
C LEU A 190 -7.91 -7.11 1.70
N TYR A 191 -8.16 -6.68 0.47
CA TYR A 191 -7.14 -6.54 -0.57
C TYR A 191 -6.03 -5.56 -0.15
N LEU A 192 -6.40 -4.40 0.43
CA LEU A 192 -5.43 -3.44 0.93
C LEU A 192 -4.66 -3.95 2.14
N LEU A 193 -5.30 -4.69 3.03
CA LEU A 193 -4.62 -5.33 4.16
C LEU A 193 -3.50 -6.28 3.67
N GLU A 194 -3.81 -7.15 2.72
CA GLU A 194 -2.85 -8.05 2.10
C GLU A 194 -1.69 -7.29 1.46
N THR A 195 -2.00 -6.26 0.68
CA THR A 195 -1.01 -5.40 0.02
C THR A 195 -0.15 -4.66 1.05
N ASN A 196 -0.74 -4.16 2.12
CA ASN A 196 -0.05 -3.43 3.18
C ASN A 196 0.93 -4.31 3.97
N VAL A 197 0.62 -5.59 4.17
CA VAL A 197 1.56 -6.54 4.82
C VAL A 197 2.82 -6.73 3.96
N ARG A 198 2.68 -6.82 2.64
CA ARG A 198 3.83 -6.86 1.73
C ARG A 198 4.61 -5.55 1.74
N HIS A 199 3.93 -4.40 1.68
CA HIS A 199 4.58 -3.09 1.72
C HIS A 199 5.31 -2.85 3.03
N SER A 200 4.75 -3.27 4.17
CA SER A 200 5.36 -3.04 5.48
C SER A 200 6.72 -3.73 5.65
N SER A 201 6.97 -4.82 4.90
CA SER A 201 8.30 -5.43 4.86
C SER A 201 9.36 -4.52 4.23
N ILE A 202 8.98 -3.66 3.29
CA ILE A 202 9.87 -2.72 2.62
C ILE A 202 10.02 -1.43 3.44
N LEU A 203 8.97 -1.02 4.17
CA LEU A 203 9.00 0.21 4.98
C LEU A 203 10.08 0.18 6.07
N GLY A 204 10.48 -1.00 6.52
CA GLY A 204 11.59 -1.17 7.45
C GLY A 204 12.94 -0.64 6.95
N TYR A 205 13.16 -0.57 5.62
CA TYR A 205 14.38 0.01 5.04
C TYR A 205 14.52 1.51 5.34
N VAL A 206 13.42 2.21 5.52
CA VAL A 206 13.41 3.64 5.90
C VAL A 206 13.22 3.85 7.40
N GLY A 207 13.39 2.80 8.21
CA GLY A 207 13.33 2.89 9.66
C GLY A 207 11.91 2.83 10.25
N ALA A 208 10.91 2.44 9.46
CA ALA A 208 9.53 2.25 9.95
C ALA A 208 9.34 0.98 10.81
N GLY A 209 10.43 0.34 11.24
CA GLY A 209 10.40 -0.82 12.13
C GLY A 209 9.95 -2.12 11.46
N GLY A 210 9.55 -3.09 12.28
CA GLY A 210 9.07 -4.38 11.82
C GLY A 210 10.14 -5.29 11.23
N ILE A 211 9.69 -6.29 10.46
CA ILE A 211 10.57 -7.31 9.88
C ILE A 211 11.54 -6.75 8.82
N GLY A 212 11.18 -5.64 8.16
CA GLY A 212 12.00 -5.02 7.13
C GLY A 212 13.30 -4.42 7.69
N LEU A 213 13.29 -3.89 8.91
CA LEU A 213 14.49 -3.41 9.58
C LEU A 213 15.46 -4.56 9.84
N LEU A 214 14.93 -5.70 10.31
CA LEU A 214 15.72 -6.90 10.56
C LEU A 214 16.29 -7.47 9.25
N LEU A 215 15.50 -7.46 8.19
CA LEU A 215 15.92 -7.90 6.87
C LEU A 215 17.07 -7.04 6.34
N ASN A 216 16.94 -5.71 6.40
CA ASN A 216 17.97 -4.77 5.97
C ASN A 216 19.28 -4.96 6.76
N GLU A 217 19.19 -5.12 8.08
CA GLU A 217 20.34 -5.41 8.94
C GLU A 217 21.09 -6.68 8.49
N LYS A 218 20.36 -7.78 8.27
CA LYS A 218 20.99 -9.06 7.92
C LYS A 218 21.55 -9.10 6.49
N ILE A 219 20.93 -8.38 5.56
CA ILE A 219 21.48 -8.17 4.21
C ILE A 219 22.78 -7.36 4.30
N SER A 220 22.81 -6.29 5.08
CA SER A 220 24.01 -5.44 5.23
C SER A 220 25.17 -6.19 5.87
N TRP A 221 24.90 -7.18 6.72
CA TRP A 221 25.92 -8.02 7.35
C TRP A 221 26.25 -9.29 6.55
N LEU A 222 25.65 -9.46 5.36
CA LEU A 222 25.86 -10.62 4.47
C LEU A 222 25.50 -11.98 5.13
N GLU A 223 24.61 -11.97 6.12
CA GLU A 223 24.17 -13.16 6.86
C GLU A 223 23.04 -13.89 6.09
N TYR A 224 23.33 -14.40 4.89
CA TYR A 224 22.33 -14.90 3.95
C TYR A 224 21.46 -16.05 4.47
N GLY A 225 21.96 -16.95 5.32
CA GLY A 225 21.15 -17.99 5.95
C GLY A 225 20.04 -17.43 6.83
N LYS A 226 20.30 -16.32 7.56
CA LYS A 226 19.29 -15.60 8.34
C LYS A 226 18.32 -14.84 7.45
N VAL A 227 18.83 -14.24 6.36
CA VAL A 227 17.99 -13.60 5.32
C VAL A 227 17.00 -14.61 4.74
N GLY A 228 17.46 -15.82 4.38
CA GLY A 228 16.61 -16.90 3.90
C GLY A 228 15.48 -17.23 4.88
N MET A 229 15.79 -17.31 6.19
CA MET A 229 14.80 -17.57 7.23
C MET A 229 13.78 -16.44 7.38
N ILE A 230 14.21 -15.18 7.33
CA ILE A 230 13.33 -14.00 7.37
C ILE A 230 12.36 -14.03 6.18
N LEU A 231 12.87 -14.26 4.96
CA LEU A 231 12.05 -14.32 3.75
C LEU A 231 11.06 -15.48 3.79
N PHE A 232 11.47 -16.65 4.33
CA PHE A 232 10.58 -17.79 4.52
C PHE A 232 9.39 -17.46 5.43
N PHE A 233 9.63 -16.85 6.60
CA PHE A 233 8.56 -16.45 7.52
C PHE A 233 7.68 -15.35 6.94
N LEU A 234 8.27 -14.41 6.21
CA LEU A 234 7.53 -13.36 5.53
C LEU A 234 6.60 -13.94 4.45
N PHE A 235 7.11 -14.85 3.62
CA PHE A 235 6.34 -15.57 2.61
C PHE A 235 5.18 -16.35 3.25
N LEU A 236 5.46 -17.11 4.32
CA LEU A 236 4.44 -17.86 5.04
C LEU A 236 3.34 -16.95 5.59
N THR A 237 3.73 -15.80 6.18
CA THR A 237 2.77 -14.81 6.70
C THR A 237 1.88 -14.25 5.62
N VAL A 238 2.46 -13.89 4.46
CA VAL A 238 1.68 -13.39 3.31
C VAL A 238 0.70 -14.46 2.84
N CYS A 239 1.14 -15.71 2.67
CA CYS A 239 0.26 -16.83 2.27
C CYS A 239 -0.90 -17.05 3.26
N VAL A 240 -0.63 -16.97 4.56
CA VAL A 240 -1.67 -17.11 5.60
C VAL A 240 -2.69 -15.97 5.51
N ILE A 241 -2.22 -14.72 5.40
CA ILE A 241 -3.10 -13.55 5.30
C ILE A 241 -3.90 -13.58 4.00
N GLU A 242 -3.29 -13.93 2.87
CA GLU A 242 -3.98 -14.08 1.59
C GLU A 242 -5.06 -15.16 1.67
N GLY A 243 -4.75 -16.32 2.26
CA GLY A 243 -5.72 -17.39 2.49
C GLY A 243 -6.90 -16.94 3.35
N ILE A 244 -6.64 -16.25 4.48
CA ILE A 244 -7.69 -15.70 5.36
C ILE A 244 -8.52 -14.64 4.63
N SER A 245 -7.87 -13.69 3.95
CA SER A 245 -8.54 -12.63 3.19
C SER A 245 -9.42 -13.19 2.07
N GLY A 246 -8.94 -14.20 1.36
CA GLY A 246 -9.70 -14.90 0.32
C GLY A 246 -10.96 -15.58 0.86
N LEU A 247 -10.85 -16.30 1.98
CA LEU A 247 -11.98 -16.95 2.64
C LEU A 247 -13.00 -15.90 3.15
N LEU A 248 -12.52 -14.82 3.75
CA LEU A 248 -13.39 -13.73 4.23
C LEU A 248 -14.12 -13.04 3.08
N SER A 249 -13.44 -12.77 1.96
CA SER A 249 -14.02 -12.16 0.78
C SER A 249 -15.13 -13.02 0.17
N GLN A 250 -14.95 -14.35 0.10
CA GLN A 250 -15.98 -15.28 -0.38
C GLN A 250 -17.24 -15.26 0.53
N ILE A 251 -17.02 -15.19 1.85
CA ILE A 251 -18.12 -15.11 2.83
C ILE A 251 -18.89 -13.79 2.70
N ILE A 252 -18.18 -12.68 2.48
CA ILE A 252 -18.79 -11.34 2.36
C ILE A 252 -19.61 -11.23 1.07
N ARG A 253 -19.11 -11.81 -0.04
CA ARG A 253 -19.81 -11.82 -1.34
C ARG A 253 -20.97 -12.80 -1.43
N GLU A 254 -21.35 -13.44 -0.31
CA GLU A 254 -22.45 -14.43 -0.25
C GLU A 254 -22.22 -15.73 -1.02
N GLU A 255 -21.02 -15.95 -1.55
CA GLU A 255 -20.67 -17.22 -2.21
C GLU A 255 -20.66 -18.41 -1.22
N ARG A 256 -20.48 -18.13 0.08
CA ARG A 256 -20.70 -19.07 1.19
C ARG A 256 -21.70 -18.50 2.18
N SER A 257 -22.83 -19.15 2.35
CA SER A 257 -23.88 -18.74 3.30
C SER A 257 -23.47 -19.04 4.74
N LEU A 258 -23.07 -17.99 5.46
CA LEU A 258 -23.00 -18.07 6.92
C LEU A 258 -24.34 -17.62 7.53
N SER A 259 -24.70 -18.20 8.68
CA SER A 259 -25.82 -17.71 9.46
C SER A 259 -25.63 -16.23 9.84
N PRO A 260 -26.70 -15.45 10.05
CA PRO A 260 -26.61 -14.04 10.45
C PRO A 260 -25.75 -13.84 11.71
N LEU A 261 -25.78 -14.82 12.63
CA LEU A 261 -24.96 -14.84 13.83
C LEU A 261 -23.48 -15.03 13.48
N GLY A 262 -23.15 -15.91 12.52
CA GLY A 262 -21.77 -16.14 12.07
C GLY A 262 -21.16 -14.89 11.43
N LYS A 263 -21.92 -14.17 10.60
CA LYS A 263 -21.49 -12.89 10.01
C LYS A 263 -21.21 -11.83 11.10
N ARG A 264 -22.05 -11.72 12.14
CA ARG A 264 -21.85 -10.79 13.27
C ARG A 264 -20.64 -11.15 14.12
N LEU A 265 -20.42 -12.44 14.39
CA LEU A 265 -19.25 -12.90 15.14
C LEU A 265 -17.95 -12.64 14.37
N LEU A 266 -17.96 -12.86 13.07
CA LEU A 266 -16.80 -12.63 12.21
C LEU A 266 -16.42 -11.15 12.15
N THR A 267 -17.40 -10.25 11.94
CA THR A 267 -17.16 -8.81 11.95
C THR A 267 -16.72 -8.32 13.34
N GLY A 268 -17.32 -8.84 14.41
CA GLY A 268 -16.90 -8.55 15.77
C GLY A 268 -15.46 -8.98 16.07
N ALA A 269 -15.07 -10.17 15.61
CA ALA A 269 -13.70 -10.67 15.77
C ALA A 269 -12.69 -9.81 14.98
N ALA A 270 -13.02 -9.39 13.75
CA ALA A 270 -12.16 -8.51 12.96
C ALA A 270 -11.98 -7.13 13.62
N VAL A 271 -13.06 -6.55 14.14
CA VAL A 271 -13.00 -5.27 14.88
C VAL A 271 -12.20 -5.43 16.17
N LEU A 272 -12.40 -6.51 16.91
CA LEU A 272 -11.65 -6.79 18.14
C LEU A 272 -10.14 -6.94 17.82
N LEU A 273 -9.80 -7.68 16.79
CA LEU A 273 -8.41 -7.83 16.35
C LEU A 273 -7.77 -6.48 15.99
N ALA A 274 -8.47 -5.65 15.22
CA ALA A 274 -7.98 -4.31 14.87
C ALA A 274 -7.80 -3.45 16.13
N LEU A 275 -8.72 -3.51 17.08
CA LEU A 275 -8.65 -2.76 18.33
C LEU A 275 -7.49 -3.24 19.20
N VAL A 276 -7.30 -4.56 19.35
CA VAL A 276 -6.16 -5.12 20.09
C VAL A 276 -4.84 -4.73 19.44
N CYS A 277 -4.73 -4.82 18.13
CA CYS A 277 -3.53 -4.37 17.41
C CYS A 277 -3.25 -2.87 17.61
N THR A 278 -4.30 -2.04 17.60
CA THR A 278 -4.16 -0.59 17.82
C THR A 278 -3.70 -0.26 19.24
N LEU A 279 -4.26 -0.93 20.25
CA LEU A 279 -3.91 -0.72 21.67
C LEU A 279 -2.51 -1.26 22.01
N SER A 280 -2.03 -2.26 21.26
CA SER A 280 -0.70 -2.85 21.45
C SER A 280 0.42 -2.12 20.72
N LEU A 281 0.10 -1.09 19.93
CA LEU A 281 1.12 -0.26 19.28
C LEU A 281 1.90 0.54 20.33
N GLN A 282 3.23 0.54 20.15
CA GLN A 282 4.07 1.41 20.97
C GLN A 282 3.72 2.87 20.69
N PRO A 283 3.47 3.68 21.73
CA PRO A 283 3.20 5.10 21.54
C PRO A 283 4.42 5.77 20.88
N PRO A 284 4.18 6.79 20.04
CA PRO A 284 5.26 7.55 19.43
C PRO A 284 6.06 8.29 20.50
N ASP A 285 7.36 8.31 20.35
CA ASP A 285 8.23 9.14 21.18
C ASP A 285 8.30 10.55 20.58
N PHE A 286 7.43 11.42 21.04
CA PHE A 286 7.38 12.82 20.61
C PHE A 286 8.56 13.66 21.10
N SER A 287 9.43 13.14 21.99
CA SER A 287 10.56 13.89 22.55
C SER A 287 11.61 14.25 21.49
N HIS A 288 11.67 13.49 20.40
CA HIS A 288 12.63 13.70 19.32
C HIS A 288 12.10 14.57 18.16
N ILE A 289 10.84 15.00 18.20
CA ILE A 289 10.29 15.91 17.17
C ILE A 289 10.90 17.29 17.36
N SER A 290 11.87 17.63 16.53
CA SER A 290 12.37 19.00 16.48
C SER A 290 11.48 19.83 15.53
N PRO A 291 10.88 20.94 16.01
CA PRO A 291 10.10 21.83 15.14
C PRO A 291 10.90 22.35 13.94
N ARG A 292 12.23 22.48 14.12
CA ARG A 292 13.15 22.88 13.04
C ARG A 292 13.28 21.83 11.96
N ALA A 293 13.33 20.54 12.31
CA ALA A 293 13.39 19.44 11.33
C ALA A 293 12.09 19.37 10.52
N VAL A 294 10.94 19.53 11.16
CA VAL A 294 9.63 19.59 10.50
C VAL A 294 9.57 20.78 9.53
N GLN A 295 10.00 21.96 9.96
CA GLN A 295 10.02 23.16 9.13
C GLN A 295 10.99 23.01 7.94
N ALA A 296 12.19 22.45 8.15
CA ALA A 296 13.16 22.19 7.10
C ALA A 296 12.61 21.17 6.07
N MET A 297 11.92 20.14 6.53
CA MET A 297 11.29 19.15 5.66
C MET A 297 10.18 19.78 4.81
N ILE A 298 9.28 20.56 5.43
CA ILE A 298 8.21 21.25 4.72
C ILE A 298 8.79 22.25 3.72
N SER A 299 9.79 23.06 4.13
CA SER A 299 10.44 24.00 3.22
C SER A 299 11.13 23.30 2.05
N GLY A 300 11.82 22.19 2.28
CA GLY A 300 12.44 21.39 1.22
C GLY A 300 11.44 20.78 0.24
N LEU A 301 10.25 20.38 0.74
CA LEU A 301 9.19 19.83 -0.12
C LEU A 301 8.59 20.90 -1.06
N PHE A 302 8.46 22.15 -0.59
CA PHE A 302 7.90 23.27 -1.37
C PHE A 302 8.94 24.11 -2.12
N HIS A 303 10.21 23.95 -1.78
CA HIS A 303 11.33 24.62 -2.46
C HIS A 303 12.34 23.55 -2.95
N PRO A 304 11.96 22.76 -3.98
CA PRO A 304 12.89 21.79 -4.56
C PRO A 304 14.10 22.53 -5.13
N ASP A 305 15.25 21.94 -4.95
CA ASP A 305 16.49 22.46 -5.51
C ASP A 305 16.50 22.23 -7.02
N TRP A 306 16.03 23.24 -7.74
CA TRP A 306 16.00 23.21 -9.21
C TRP A 306 17.41 23.24 -9.83
N ALA A 307 18.42 23.74 -9.10
CA ALA A 307 19.81 23.73 -9.57
C ALA A 307 20.31 22.31 -9.77
N PHE A 308 19.95 21.38 -8.85
CA PHE A 308 20.27 19.96 -8.95
C PHE A 308 19.78 19.31 -10.27
N PHE A 309 18.68 19.81 -10.83
CA PHE A 309 18.15 19.31 -12.12
C PHE A 309 19.02 19.68 -13.32
N PHE A 310 19.70 20.82 -13.24
CA PHE A 310 20.53 21.38 -14.31
C PHE A 310 22.04 21.22 -14.07
N GLU A 311 22.43 20.66 -12.92
CA GLU A 311 23.83 20.33 -12.67
C GLU A 311 24.29 19.25 -13.64
N THR A 312 25.36 19.56 -14.38
CA THR A 312 26.03 18.64 -15.31
C THR A 312 27.15 17.83 -14.65
N ASP A 313 27.29 17.95 -13.33
CA ASP A 313 28.23 17.20 -12.54
C ASP A 313 27.72 15.78 -12.26
N THR A 314 28.62 14.84 -11.98
CA THR A 314 28.30 13.41 -11.72
C THR A 314 27.27 13.15 -10.62
N SER A 315 26.92 14.17 -9.84
CA SER A 315 25.87 14.16 -8.80
C SER A 315 24.53 14.70 -9.28
N GLY A 316 24.47 15.40 -10.42
CA GLY A 316 23.26 16.04 -10.92
C GLY A 316 22.34 15.09 -11.68
N LEU A 317 21.03 15.33 -11.57
CA LEU A 317 20.00 14.52 -12.26
C LEU A 317 20.11 14.65 -13.79
N GLY A 318 20.60 15.79 -14.28
CA GLY A 318 20.87 16.04 -15.70
C GLY A 318 21.96 15.13 -16.27
N TYR A 319 22.98 14.82 -15.49
CA TYR A 319 24.03 13.88 -15.86
C TYR A 319 23.48 12.45 -15.95
N LEU A 320 22.70 12.03 -14.93
CA LEU A 320 22.08 10.68 -14.88
C LEU A 320 21.06 10.42 -15.98
N LEU A 321 20.49 11.46 -16.59
CA LEU A 321 19.56 11.34 -17.71
C LEU A 321 20.27 11.33 -19.09
N LEU A 322 21.53 11.77 -19.15
CA LEU A 322 22.33 11.83 -20.39
C LEU A 322 23.28 10.63 -20.54
N GLU A 323 23.54 9.87 -19.47
CA GLU A 323 24.30 8.62 -19.45
C GLU A 323 23.35 7.42 -19.67
#